data_ede2885ade95480643e3702ed4f34270
#
_entry.id   ede2885ade95480643e3702ed4f34270
#
_cell.length_a   1.000
_cell.length_b   1.000
_cell.length_c   1.000
_cell.angle_alpha   90.00
_cell.angle_beta   90.00
_cell.angle_gamma   90.00
#
_symmetry.space_group_name_H-M   'P 1'
#
loop_
_entity.id
_entity.type
_entity.pdbx_description
1 polymer ?
#
loop_
_entity_poly.entity_id
_entity_poly.type
_entity_poly.pdbx_seq_one_letter_code
_entity_poly.pdbx_strand_id
1 'polypeptide(L)' 'MATTEKAFETIPVGANVTWHYRSAIGHGTVIGVHKMGTTADNTMYSVRQHDHHPGEPAILHHTGKALTEVKS' A
#
# COMPACT_ATOMS: atom_id res chain seq x y z
N MET A 1 -9.75 15.58 28.91
CA MET A 1 -10.09 14.81 27.98
C MET A 1 -8.99 14.26 27.26
N ALA A 2 -9.11 13.15 27.01
CA ALA A 2 -8.10 12.61 26.36
C ALA A 2 -8.18 13.02 25.00
N THR A 3 -7.19 13.49 24.57
CA THR A 3 -7.09 13.75 23.26
C THR A 3 -6.94 12.48 22.64
N THR A 4 -7.85 12.16 21.88
CA THR A 4 -7.67 11.03 21.11
C THR A 4 -6.67 11.31 20.12
N GLU A 5 -5.58 10.68 20.22
CA GLU A 5 -4.68 10.76 19.21
C GLU A 5 -5.32 10.21 18.05
N LYS A 6 -5.59 11.02 17.12
CA LYS A 6 -6.20 10.59 15.95
C LYS A 6 -5.26 9.71 15.24
N ALA A 7 -5.63 8.50 15.08
CA ALA A 7 -4.81 7.61 14.31
C ALA A 7 -4.77 8.11 12.89
N PHE A 8 -3.65 7.95 12.25
CA PHE A 8 -3.55 8.32 10.85
C PHE A 8 -4.45 7.42 10.04
N GLU A 9 -4.85 7.91 8.89
CA GLU A 9 -5.69 7.12 8.02
C GLU A 9 -4.84 6.16 7.22
N THR A 10 -5.23 4.92 7.18
CA THR A 10 -4.52 3.94 6.37
C THR A 10 -5.19 3.85 5.00
N ILE A 11 -4.46 3.34 4.04
CA ILE A 11 -5.02 3.10 2.72
C ILE A 11 -6.02 1.96 2.88
N PRO A 12 -7.26 2.15 2.46
CA PRO A 12 -8.27 1.12 2.69
C PRO A 12 -8.07 -0.10 1.82
N VAL A 13 -8.54 -1.23 2.32
CA VAL A 13 -8.53 -2.46 1.53
C VAL A 13 -9.43 -2.25 0.32
N GLY A 14 -8.95 -2.67 -0.82
CA GLY A 14 -9.68 -2.47 -2.07
C GLY A 14 -9.21 -1.27 -2.85
N ALA A 15 -8.39 -0.40 -2.25
CA ALA A 15 -7.92 0.78 -2.96
C ALA A 15 -6.90 0.37 -4.02
N ASN A 16 -6.98 1.02 -5.16
CA ASN A 16 -6.00 0.81 -6.21
C ASN A 16 -4.82 1.73 -5.95
N VAL A 17 -3.63 1.18 -6.09
CA VAL A 17 -2.41 1.93 -5.81
C VAL A 17 -1.39 1.70 -6.90
N THR A 18 -0.44 2.62 -7.00
CA THR A 18 0.69 2.47 -7.90
C THR A 18 1.97 2.69 -7.12
N TRP A 19 3.06 2.20 -7.65
CA TRP A 19 4.38 2.43 -7.05
C TRP A 19 5.40 2.44 -8.18
N HIS A 20 6.54 3.04 -7.90
CA HIS A 20 7.62 3.08 -8.88
C HIS A 20 8.49 1.85 -8.72
N TYR A 21 8.80 1.22 -9.83
CA TYR A 21 9.63 0.06 -9.82
C TYR A 21 10.64 0.23 -10.95
N ARG A 22 11.82 0.68 -10.62
CA ARG A 22 12.85 0.98 -11.60
C ARG A 22 12.32 2.00 -12.60
N SER A 23 12.26 1.64 -13.87
CA SER A 23 11.77 2.56 -14.89
C SER A 23 10.30 2.36 -15.20
N ALA A 24 9.65 1.54 -14.42
CA ALA A 24 8.24 1.22 -14.66
C ALA A 24 7.38 1.63 -13.47
N ILE A 25 6.09 1.58 -13.66
CA ILE A 25 5.13 1.85 -12.60
C ILE A 25 4.34 0.59 -12.37
N GLY A 26 4.34 0.12 -11.13
CA GLY A 26 3.53 -1.04 -10.76
C GLY A 26 2.12 -0.61 -10.38
N HIS A 27 1.18 -1.51 -10.56
CA HIS A 27 -0.22 -1.28 -10.23
C HIS A 27 -0.75 -2.44 -9.42
N GLY A 28 -1.54 -2.15 -8.43
CA GLY A 28 -2.11 -3.20 -7.61
C GLY A 28 -3.26 -2.73 -6.77
N THR A 29 -3.78 -3.63 -5.95
CA THR A 29 -4.89 -3.35 -5.05
C THR A 29 -4.45 -3.72 -3.64
N VAL A 30 -4.70 -2.84 -2.69
CA VAL A 30 -4.37 -3.11 -1.29
C VAL A 30 -5.33 -4.17 -0.77
N ILE A 31 -4.77 -5.23 -0.20
CA ILE A 31 -5.59 -6.32 0.34
C ILE A 31 -5.52 -6.37 1.87
N GLY A 32 -4.66 -5.58 2.48
CA GLY A 32 -4.61 -5.52 3.93
C GLY A 32 -3.38 -4.78 4.42
N VAL A 33 -3.24 -4.68 5.71
CA VAL A 33 -2.06 -4.10 6.34
C VAL A 33 -1.16 -5.24 6.78
N HIS A 34 0.06 -5.22 6.28
CA HIS A 34 1.03 -6.26 6.65
C HIS A 34 1.67 -5.94 7.99
N LYS A 35 2.07 -4.69 8.17
CA LYS A 35 2.70 -4.29 9.42
C LYS A 35 2.33 -2.84 9.68
N MET A 36 1.68 -2.59 10.81
CA MET A 36 1.27 -1.25 11.18
C MET A 36 2.48 -0.46 11.65
N GLY A 37 2.62 0.73 11.11
CA GLY A 37 3.69 1.63 11.51
C GLY A 37 3.15 2.75 12.38
N THR A 38 3.99 3.74 12.66
CA THR A 38 3.58 4.88 13.46
C THR A 38 2.92 5.96 12.64
N THR A 39 3.10 5.91 11.32
CA THR A 39 2.45 6.85 10.40
C THR A 39 1.99 6.06 9.20
N ALA A 40 1.20 6.69 8.37
CA ALA A 40 0.75 6.04 7.13
C ALA A 40 1.94 5.70 6.25
N ASP A 41 2.95 6.58 6.22
CA ASP A 41 4.12 6.35 5.39
C ASP A 41 4.95 5.17 5.87
N ASN A 42 4.92 4.88 7.17
CA ASN A 42 5.69 3.77 7.73
C ASN A 42 4.91 2.47 7.79
N THR A 43 3.63 2.51 7.52
CA THR A 43 2.79 1.31 7.56
C THR A 43 3.03 0.51 6.29
N MET A 44 3.26 -0.78 6.46
CA MET A 44 3.51 -1.64 5.31
C MET A 44 2.23 -2.34 4.93
N TYR A 45 1.86 -2.23 3.68
CA TYR A 45 0.62 -2.79 3.17
C TYR A 45 0.89 -4.00 2.30
N SER A 46 -0.04 -4.92 2.29
CA SER A 46 0.00 -6.05 1.36
C SER A 46 -0.77 -5.62 0.11
N VAL A 47 -0.14 -5.76 -1.02
CA VAL A 47 -0.70 -5.30 -2.29
C VAL A 47 -0.69 -6.45 -3.28
N ARG A 48 -1.82 -6.70 -3.91
CA ARG A 48 -1.88 -7.70 -4.96
C ARG A 48 -1.58 -7.02 -6.28
N GLN A 49 -0.57 -7.47 -6.97
CA GLN A 49 -0.21 -6.90 -8.26
C GLN A 49 -1.28 -7.24 -9.27
N HIS A 50 -1.66 -6.27 -10.12
CA HIS A 50 -2.62 -6.50 -11.18
C HIS A 50 -1.99 -7.34 -12.29
N ASP A 51 -0.75 -7.02 -12.63
CA ASP A 51 -0.04 -7.75 -13.65
C ASP A 51 1.30 -8.15 -13.10
N HIS A 52 1.62 -9.41 -13.16
CA HIS A 52 2.94 -9.84 -12.77
C HIS A 52 3.39 -10.92 -13.74
N HIS A 53 4.69 -11.01 -13.92
CA HIS A 53 5.25 -11.99 -14.82
C HIS A 53 5.34 -13.34 -14.13
N PRO A 54 5.40 -14.43 -14.88
CA PRO A 54 5.57 -15.74 -14.28
C PRO A 54 6.83 -15.76 -13.41
N GLY A 55 6.71 -16.29 -12.23
CA GLY A 55 7.82 -16.33 -11.31
C GLY A 55 7.86 -15.19 -10.31
N GLU A 56 7.09 -14.14 -10.56
CA GLU A 56 7.01 -13.03 -9.61
C GLU A 56 5.88 -13.29 -8.62
N PRO A 57 6.03 -12.84 -7.39
CA PRO A 57 4.94 -13.02 -6.42
C PRO A 57 3.74 -12.16 -6.80
N ALA A 58 2.56 -12.69 -6.61
CA ALA A 58 1.35 -11.95 -6.86
C ALA A 58 1.11 -10.88 -5.80
N ILE A 59 1.64 -11.10 -4.60
CA ILE A 59 1.43 -10.19 -3.48
C ILE A 59 2.76 -9.63 -3.05
N LEU A 60 2.81 -8.31 -2.96
CA LEU A 60 4.00 -7.59 -2.52
C LEU A 60 3.68 -6.79 -1.28
N HIS A 61 4.71 -6.41 -0.55
CA HIS A 61 4.55 -5.57 0.63
C HIS A 61 5.29 -4.27 0.37
N HIS A 62 4.56 -3.17 0.46
CA HIS A 62 5.14 -1.84 0.25
C HIS A 62 4.71 -0.92 1.38
N THR A 63 5.57 0.03 1.73
CA THR A 63 5.20 1.03 2.73
C THR A 63 4.27 2.06 2.09
N GLY A 64 3.52 2.74 2.91
CA GLY A 64 2.62 3.77 2.41
C GLY A 64 3.36 4.88 1.66
N LYS A 65 4.61 5.13 2.06
CA LYS A 65 5.40 6.14 1.38
C LYS A 65 5.67 5.76 -0.07
N ALA A 66 5.81 4.47 -0.34
CA ALA A 66 6.09 3.99 -1.69
C ALA A 66 4.84 3.91 -2.56
N LEU A 67 3.66 3.96 -1.97
CA LEU A 67 2.42 3.77 -2.70
C LEU A 67 1.73 5.08 -2.94
N THR A 68 1.09 5.19 -4.10
CA THR A 68 0.24 6.33 -4.42
C THR A 68 -1.15 5.78 -4.67
N GLU A 69 -2.12 6.27 -3.93
CA GLU A 69 -3.49 5.80 -4.10
C GLU A 69 -4.07 6.44 -5.35
N VAL A 70 -4.68 5.62 -6.18
CA VAL A 70 -5.29 6.10 -7.41
C VAL A 70 -6.74 6.42 -7.07
N LYS A 71 -7.11 7.66 -7.25
CA LYS A 71 -8.47 8.07 -6.99
C LYS A 71 -9.23 8.16 -8.28
N SER A 72 -10.39 7.60 -8.29
CA SER A 72 -11.20 7.63 -9.50
C SER A 72 -12.25 8.71 -9.41
#